data_113b5e873810c4dcfb317cf039c5545c
#
_entry.id   113b5e873810c4dcfb317cf039c5545c
#
_cell.length_a   1.000
_cell.length_b   1.000
_cell.length_c   1.000
_cell.angle_alpha   90.00
_cell.angle_beta   90.00
_cell.angle_gamma   90.00
#
_symmetry.space_group_name_H-M   'P 1'
#
loop_
_entity.id
_entity.type
_entity.pdbx_description
1 polymer ?
#
loop_
_entity_poly.entity_id
_entity_poly.type
_entity_poly.pdbx_seq_one_letter_code
_entity_poly.pdbx_strand_id
1 'polypeptide(L)'
;MNDLSLHAAWLGTLPPSCGPVRLIAVDGHAGSGKSTLAARLAAVLDGAPVLHLDDLATHEEPFDWTDRLRDQVIEPLSHGDRAHYEPYDWTARSFRPSRSLEPAPVVLVEGV
;
A
#
# COMPACT_ATOMS: atom_id res chain seq x y z
N MET A 1 -1.24 -8.98 -25.10
CA MET A 1 -0.90 -8.94 -23.67
C MET A 1 0.10 -7.81 -23.43
N ASN A 2 -0.14 -6.94 -22.47
CA ASN A 2 0.78 -5.85 -22.18
C ASN A 2 1.77 -6.24 -21.08
N ASP A 3 2.80 -5.41 -20.88
CA ASP A 3 3.85 -5.70 -19.89
C ASP A 3 3.31 -5.81 -18.47
N LEU A 4 2.26 -5.05 -18.12
CA LEU A 4 1.66 -5.12 -16.78
C LEU A 4 1.01 -6.48 -16.52
N SER A 5 0.36 -7.06 -17.53
CA SER A 5 -0.23 -8.38 -17.40
C SER A 5 0.83 -9.46 -17.16
N LEU A 6 1.97 -9.34 -17.83
CA LEU A 6 3.10 -10.25 -17.63
C LEU A 6 3.70 -10.07 -16.22
N HIS A 7 3.87 -8.83 -15.78
CA HIS A 7 4.34 -8.55 -14.43
C HIS A 7 3.38 -9.07 -13.37
N ALA A 8 2.08 -8.87 -13.56
CA ALA A 8 1.07 -9.36 -12.62
C ALA A 8 1.12 -10.89 -12.52
N ALA A 9 1.25 -11.58 -13.64
CA ALA A 9 1.35 -13.04 -13.65
C ALA A 9 2.58 -13.51 -12.89
N TRP A 10 3.74 -12.86 -13.10
CA TRP A 10 4.97 -13.19 -12.38
C TRP A 10 4.85 -12.91 -10.89
N LEU A 11 4.32 -11.73 -10.52
CA LEU A 11 4.14 -11.36 -9.11
C LEU A 11 3.22 -12.34 -8.39
N GLY A 12 2.21 -12.88 -9.09
CA GLY A 12 1.31 -13.88 -8.53
C GLY A 12 1.98 -15.20 -8.17
N THR A 13 3.19 -15.47 -8.69
CA THR A 13 3.94 -16.67 -8.37
C THR A 13 4.82 -16.54 -7.12
N LEU A 14 4.98 -15.30 -6.61
CA LEU A 14 5.81 -15.06 -5.45
C LEU A 14 5.10 -15.51 -4.17
N PRO A 15 5.86 -15.98 -3.16
CA PRO A 15 5.26 -16.34 -1.88
C PRO A 15 4.76 -15.12 -1.13
N PRO A 16 3.76 -15.27 -0.24
CA PRO A 16 3.34 -14.18 0.62
C PRO A 16 4.50 -13.69 1.50
N SER A 17 4.55 -12.37 1.73
CA SER A 17 5.60 -11.72 2.50
C SER A 17 5.13 -11.14 3.83
N CYS A 18 3.80 -11.09 4.04
CA CYS A 18 3.19 -10.51 5.24
C CYS A 18 2.07 -11.45 5.69
N GLY A 19 2.43 -12.54 6.41
CA GLY A 19 1.47 -13.59 6.74
C GLY A 19 0.84 -14.14 5.46
N PRO A 20 -0.50 -14.16 5.35
CA PRO A 20 -1.18 -14.64 4.16
C PRO A 20 -1.17 -13.62 3.00
N VAL A 21 -0.71 -12.40 3.23
CA VAL A 21 -0.77 -11.30 2.27
C VAL A 21 0.56 -11.16 1.52
N ARG A 22 0.49 -10.99 0.22
CA ARG A 22 1.64 -10.65 -0.62
C ARG A 22 1.71 -9.13 -0.72
N LEU A 23 2.73 -8.53 -0.12
CA LEU A 23 2.98 -7.09 -0.21
C LEU A 23 3.87 -6.79 -1.39
N ILE A 24 3.46 -5.85 -2.22
CA ILE A 24 4.21 -5.43 -3.39
C ILE A 24 4.40 -3.92 -3.31
N ALA A 25 5.66 -3.48 -3.30
CA ALA A 25 5.98 -2.05 -3.24
C ALA A 25 6.14 -1.48 -4.64
N VAL A 26 5.56 -0.29 -4.85
CA VAL A 26 5.75 0.51 -6.05
C VAL A 26 6.49 1.78 -5.64
N ASP A 27 7.73 1.90 -6.10
CA ASP A 27 8.63 2.97 -5.70
C ASP A 27 9.00 3.83 -6.90
N GLY A 28 9.49 5.05 -6.63
CA GLY A 28 9.91 5.98 -7.68
C GLY A 28 9.93 7.41 -7.19
N HIS A 29 10.44 8.30 -8.04
CA HIS A 29 10.48 9.73 -7.75
C HIS A 29 9.08 10.33 -7.74
N ALA A 30 8.89 11.41 -6.99
CA ALA A 30 7.69 12.22 -7.10
C ALA A 30 7.54 12.68 -8.57
N GLY A 31 6.35 12.54 -9.12
CA GLY A 31 6.09 12.90 -10.51
C GLY A 31 6.52 11.86 -11.54
N SER A 32 7.01 10.71 -11.13
CA SER A 32 7.43 9.64 -12.06
C SER A 32 6.25 8.78 -12.58
N GLY A 33 5.02 9.05 -12.13
CA GLY A 33 3.86 8.27 -12.54
C GLY A 33 3.64 7.02 -11.69
N LYS A 34 4.29 6.89 -10.52
CA LYS A 34 4.16 5.70 -9.68
C LYS A 34 2.73 5.45 -9.19
N SER A 35 1.96 6.52 -8.90
CA SER A 35 0.56 6.36 -8.49
C SER A 35 -0.30 5.81 -9.61
N THR A 36 -0.07 6.28 -10.85
CA THR A 36 -0.74 5.75 -12.04
C THR A 36 -0.36 4.28 -12.27
N LEU A 37 0.92 3.96 -12.14
CA LEU A 37 1.39 2.58 -12.29
C LEU A 37 0.78 1.67 -11.23
N ALA A 38 0.72 2.12 -9.97
CA ALA A 38 0.12 1.34 -8.89
C ALA A 38 -1.35 1.06 -9.17
N ALA A 39 -2.11 2.07 -9.61
CA ALA A 39 -3.53 1.91 -9.92
C ALA A 39 -3.75 0.92 -11.07
N ARG A 40 -2.92 1.00 -12.11
CA ARG A 40 -3.02 0.08 -13.26
C ARG A 40 -2.63 -1.35 -12.88
N LEU A 41 -1.59 -1.49 -12.05
CA LEU A 41 -1.17 -2.80 -11.56
C LEU A 41 -2.23 -3.41 -10.65
N ALA A 42 -2.86 -2.62 -9.79
CA ALA A 42 -3.95 -3.07 -8.94
C ALA A 42 -5.12 -3.62 -9.77
N ALA A 43 -5.45 -2.95 -10.88
CA ALA A 43 -6.53 -3.39 -11.76
C ALA A 43 -6.24 -4.76 -12.37
N VAL A 44 -5.00 -5.04 -12.79
CA VAL A 44 -4.65 -6.35 -13.37
C VAL A 44 -4.39 -7.41 -12.28
N LEU A 45 -4.34 -7.03 -11.01
CA LEU A 45 -4.24 -7.93 -9.87
C LEU A 45 -5.61 -8.08 -9.15
N ASP A 46 -6.67 -8.09 -9.93
CA ASP A 46 -8.05 -8.32 -9.45
C ASP A 46 -8.53 -7.27 -8.45
N GLY A 47 -8.14 -6.02 -8.67
CA GLY A 47 -8.56 -4.92 -7.81
C GLY A 47 -7.85 -4.91 -6.45
N ALA A 48 -6.59 -5.28 -6.41
CA ALA A 48 -5.81 -5.28 -5.18
C ALA A 48 -5.85 -3.91 -4.48
N PRO A 49 -5.97 -3.89 -3.15
CA PRO A 49 -5.93 -2.62 -2.41
C PRO A 49 -4.57 -1.93 -2.58
N VAL A 50 -4.60 -0.60 -2.62
CA VAL A 50 -3.39 0.23 -2.71
C VAL A 50 -3.30 1.10 -1.46
N LEU A 51 -2.20 0.99 -0.74
CA LEU A 51 -1.90 1.85 0.40
C LEU A 51 -0.90 2.91 -0.07
N HIS A 52 -1.23 4.18 0.15
CA HIS A 52 -0.34 5.30 -0.14
C HIS A 52 0.44 5.65 1.11
N LEU A 53 1.76 5.54 1.08
CA LEU A 53 2.61 5.80 2.26
C LEU A 53 2.52 7.25 2.73
N ASP A 54 2.20 8.18 1.84
CA ASP A 54 2.00 9.58 2.23
C ASP A 54 0.86 9.75 3.25
N ASP A 55 -0.08 8.81 3.30
CA ASP A 55 -1.17 8.83 4.28
C ASP A 55 -0.67 8.57 5.71
N LEU A 56 0.51 7.98 5.86
CA LEU A 56 1.06 7.61 7.16
C LEU A 56 2.09 8.60 7.69
N ALA A 57 2.63 9.48 6.85
CA ALA A 57 3.56 10.52 7.27
C ALA A 57 2.81 11.78 7.69
N THR A 58 3.44 12.62 8.52
CA THR A 58 2.86 13.90 8.95
C THR A 58 3.88 15.02 8.75
N HIS A 59 3.42 16.28 8.89
CA HIS A 59 4.33 17.44 8.82
C HIS A 59 5.34 17.41 9.97
N GLU A 60 4.91 17.00 11.15
CA GLU A 60 5.74 16.92 12.35
C GLU A 60 6.72 15.76 12.29
N GLU A 61 6.30 14.65 11.68
CA GLU A 61 7.06 13.42 11.62
C GLU A 61 7.07 12.85 10.20
N PRO A 62 7.75 13.55 9.27
CA PRO A 62 7.69 13.12 7.86
C PRO A 62 8.41 11.81 7.59
N PHE A 63 9.26 11.34 8.51
CA PHE A 63 10.04 10.11 8.33
C PHE A 63 9.65 9.00 9.30
N ASP A 64 8.71 9.24 10.23
CA ASP A 64 8.29 8.22 11.21
C ASP A 64 7.08 7.41 10.76
N TRP A 65 6.78 7.44 9.46
CA TRP A 65 5.68 6.66 8.89
C TRP A 65 5.92 5.15 9.00
N THR A 66 7.17 4.72 9.18
CA THR A 66 7.50 3.29 9.26
C THR A 66 6.88 2.62 10.48
N ASP A 67 6.88 3.30 11.64
CA ASP A 67 6.25 2.76 12.84
C ASP A 67 4.74 2.64 12.66
N ARG A 68 4.13 3.63 12.05
CA ARG A 68 2.69 3.61 11.78
C ARG A 68 2.32 2.54 10.76
N LEU A 69 3.15 2.36 9.73
CA LEU A 69 2.96 1.28 8.77
C LEU A 69 3.01 -0.08 9.46
N ARG A 70 4.01 -0.30 10.32
CA ARG A 70 4.15 -1.56 11.04
C ARG A 70 2.94 -1.82 11.94
N ASP A 71 2.59 -0.87 12.80
CA ASP A 71 1.60 -1.08 13.85
C ASP A 71 0.17 -1.09 13.33
N GLN A 72 -0.14 -0.23 12.35
CA GLN A 72 -1.50 -0.07 11.85
C GLN A 72 -1.83 -0.95 10.66
N VAL A 73 -0.83 -1.38 9.89
CA VAL A 73 -1.04 -2.12 8.64
C VAL A 73 -0.37 -3.48 8.66
N ILE A 74 0.95 -3.53 8.80
CA ILE A 74 1.71 -4.78 8.65
C ILE A 74 1.30 -5.79 9.71
N GLU A 75 1.25 -5.39 10.97
CA GLU A 75 0.93 -6.28 12.09
C GLU A 75 -0.45 -6.93 11.92
N PRO A 76 -1.55 -6.17 11.70
CA PRO A 76 -2.85 -6.80 11.48
C PRO A 76 -2.88 -7.70 10.26
N LEU A 77 -2.34 -7.26 9.12
CA LEU A 77 -2.36 -8.05 7.88
C LEU A 77 -1.57 -9.35 8.03
N SER A 78 -0.48 -9.34 8.81
CA SER A 78 0.32 -10.54 9.04
C SER A 78 -0.43 -11.63 9.78
N HIS A 79 -1.48 -11.26 10.51
CA HIS A 79 -2.36 -12.20 11.20
C HIS A 79 -3.62 -12.53 10.40
N GLY A 80 -3.73 -12.04 9.17
CA GLY A 80 -4.93 -12.22 8.35
C GLY A 80 -6.09 -11.34 8.75
N ASP A 81 -5.82 -10.30 9.55
CA ASP A 81 -6.84 -9.37 10.05
C ASP A 81 -6.92 -8.12 9.20
N ARG A 82 -8.10 -7.47 9.23
CA ARG A 82 -8.28 -6.18 8.59
C ARG A 82 -7.44 -5.13 9.30
N ALA A 83 -6.71 -4.32 8.52
CA ALA A 83 -5.95 -3.20 9.06
C ALA A 83 -6.82 -1.94 9.11
N HIS A 84 -6.57 -1.08 10.10
CA HIS A 84 -7.23 0.21 10.23
C HIS A 84 -6.16 1.26 10.44
N TYR A 85 -6.21 2.33 9.65
CA TYR A 85 -5.27 3.43 9.76
C TYR A 85 -5.97 4.76 9.52
N GLU A 86 -5.42 5.83 10.09
CA GLU A 86 -5.95 7.19 9.92
C GLU A 86 -5.07 7.92 8.91
N PRO A 87 -5.57 8.16 7.66
CA PRO A 87 -4.78 8.86 6.66
C PRO A 87 -4.60 10.33 7.06
N TYR A 88 -3.40 10.86 6.83
CA TYR A 88 -3.07 12.24 7.14
C TYR A 88 -3.43 13.15 5.98
N ASP A 89 -4.16 14.22 6.25
CA ASP A 89 -4.48 15.25 5.29
C ASP A 89 -3.42 16.36 5.36
N TRP A 90 -2.57 16.43 4.35
CA TRP A 90 -1.46 17.40 4.31
C TRP A 90 -1.93 18.84 4.18
N THR A 91 -3.08 19.07 3.56
CA THR A 91 -3.66 20.41 3.42
C THR A 91 -4.27 20.87 4.74
N ALA A 92 -5.09 20.04 5.37
CA ALA A 92 -5.72 20.35 6.65
C ALA A 92 -4.76 20.19 7.84
N ARG A 93 -3.61 19.54 7.67
CA ARG A 93 -2.63 19.24 8.72
C ARG A 93 -3.26 18.47 9.88
N SER A 94 -4.13 17.53 9.57
CA SER A 94 -4.84 16.72 10.55
C SER A 94 -5.15 15.34 9.97
N PHE A 95 -5.52 14.41 10.85
CA PHE A 95 -5.89 13.08 10.42
C PHE A 95 -7.34 13.04 9.95
N ARG A 96 -7.58 12.26 8.88
CA ARG A 96 -8.92 11.95 8.40
C ARG A 96 -9.50 10.79 9.19
N PRO A 97 -10.82 10.54 9.08
CA PRO A 97 -11.43 9.35 9.67
C PRO A 97 -10.71 8.06 9.23
N SER A 98 -10.72 7.07 10.11
CA SER A 98 -10.06 5.80 9.88
C SER A 98 -10.52 5.14 8.58
N ARG A 99 -9.57 4.57 7.85
CA ARG A 99 -9.82 3.71 6.70
C ARG A 99 -9.44 2.29 7.05
N SER A 100 -10.09 1.33 6.40
CA SER A 100 -9.76 -0.07 6.56
C SER A 100 -9.07 -0.60 5.32
N LEU A 101 -8.19 -1.59 5.52
CA LEU A 101 -7.47 -2.27 4.45
C LEU A 101 -7.69 -3.76 4.66
N GLU A 102 -8.33 -4.40 3.67
CA GLU A 102 -8.64 -5.82 3.76
C GLU A 102 -7.38 -6.68 3.62
N PRO A 103 -7.31 -7.84 4.30
CA PRO A 103 -6.21 -8.79 4.12
C PRO A 103 -6.36 -9.55 2.79
N ALA A 104 -6.37 -8.82 1.68
CA ALA A 104 -6.46 -9.42 0.35
C ALA A 104 -5.21 -10.24 0.05
N PRO A 105 -5.27 -11.19 -0.91
CA PRO A 105 -4.09 -11.98 -1.27
C PRO A 105 -2.91 -11.12 -1.72
N VAL A 106 -3.18 -9.97 -2.33
CA VAL A 106 -2.16 -9.01 -2.75
C VAL A 106 -2.55 -7.63 -2.27
N VAL A 107 -1.61 -6.90 -1.68
CA VAL A 107 -1.76 -5.49 -1.31
C VAL A 107 -0.57 -4.73 -1.88
N LEU A 108 -0.86 -3.64 -2.58
CA LEU A 108 0.16 -2.76 -3.13
C LEU A 108 0.45 -1.62 -2.15
N VAL A 109 1.73 -1.30 -2.00
CA VAL A 109 2.19 -0.18 -1.18
C VAL A 109 2.91 0.79 -2.10
N GLU A 110 2.40 2.02 -2.23
CA GLU A 110 2.92 3.01 -3.16
C GLU A 110 3.46 4.21 -2.39
N GLY A 111 4.64 4.67 -2.78
CA GLY A 111 5.17 5.89 -2.27
C GLY A 111 6.60 5.83 -1.83
N VAL A 112 7.06 6.94 -1.33
CA VAL A 112 8.33 7.32 -0.87
C VAL A 112 9.43 7.20 -1.52
#